data_565a8dbece3223dc9c84d33a1d9b09dc
#
_entry.id   565a8dbece3223dc9c84d33a1d9b09dc
#
_cell.length_a   1.000
_cell.length_b   1.000
_cell.length_c   1.000
_cell.angle_alpha   90.00
_cell.angle_beta   90.00
_cell.angle_gamma   90.00
#
_symmetry.space_group_name_H-M   'P 1'
#
loop_
_entity.id
_entity.type
_entity.pdbx_description
1 polymer ?
#
loop_
_entity_poly.entity_id
_entity_poly.type
_entity_poly.pdbx_seq_one_letter_code
_entity_poly.pdbx_strand_id
1 'polypeptide(L)'
;MFYTLIGGFFAVCWTDFIQGSLMFVALLIVPITMFIMLGNWNEISTLLADAGPTYLKFSGSETGFNLKSIASNLAWGLGYFGMPHIVVRFMAIKNPKELKQSRIIATIWVAVTLTAAIMIGILGRAFVAQYGLNFSNADAESIFLVVIDYIFPSAIAGFLLAAVLSATMSTAD
;
A
#
# COMPACT_ATOMS: atom_id res chain seq x y z
N MET A 1 -20.53 9.39 -1.79
CA MET A 1 -21.79 8.94 -2.43
C MET A 1 -22.67 10.08 -2.96
N PHE A 2 -22.93 11.18 -2.27
CA PHE A 2 -23.76 12.28 -2.81
C PHE A 2 -23.22 12.90 -4.11
N TYR A 3 -21.93 13.11 -4.21
CA TYR A 3 -21.30 13.65 -5.42
C TYR A 3 -21.32 12.66 -6.60
N THR A 4 -21.31 11.36 -6.31
CA THR A 4 -21.44 10.30 -7.32
C THR A 4 -22.81 10.32 -7.98
N LEU A 5 -23.87 10.57 -7.19
CA LEU A 5 -25.24 10.68 -7.69
C LEU A 5 -25.43 11.91 -8.61
N ILE A 6 -24.74 13.02 -8.32
CA ILE A 6 -24.88 14.28 -9.07
C ILE A 6 -23.94 14.33 -10.28
N GLY A 7 -22.69 13.91 -10.09
CA GLY A 7 -21.62 14.05 -11.09
C GLY A 7 -21.37 12.81 -11.95
N GLY A 8 -21.99 11.68 -11.61
CA GLY A 8 -21.86 10.43 -12.34
C GLY A 8 -20.42 9.90 -12.40
N PHE A 9 -20.14 9.07 -13.39
CA PHE A 9 -18.84 8.40 -13.58
C PHE A 9 -17.66 9.37 -13.70
N PHE A 10 -17.86 10.53 -14.31
CA PHE A 10 -16.78 11.53 -14.46
C PHE A 10 -16.33 12.12 -13.13
N ALA A 11 -17.28 12.40 -12.21
CA ALA A 11 -16.95 12.89 -10.87
C ALA A 11 -16.18 11.84 -10.07
N VAL A 12 -16.59 10.57 -10.16
CA VAL A 12 -15.87 9.45 -9.52
C VAL A 12 -14.42 9.37 -10.04
N CYS A 13 -14.21 9.43 -11.33
CA CYS A 13 -12.85 9.40 -11.90
C CYS A 13 -11.95 10.54 -11.40
N TRP A 14 -12.49 11.75 -11.25
CA TRP A 14 -11.75 12.90 -10.73
C TRP A 14 -11.41 12.77 -9.25
N THR A 15 -12.39 12.36 -8.44
CA THR A 15 -12.16 12.16 -7.01
C THR A 15 -11.17 11.02 -6.78
N ASP A 16 -11.32 9.90 -7.48
CA ASP A 16 -10.39 8.77 -7.41
C ASP A 16 -8.96 9.18 -7.80
N PHE A 17 -8.81 10.02 -8.81
CA PHE A 17 -7.49 10.50 -9.22
C PHE A 17 -6.81 11.35 -8.13
N ILE A 18 -7.55 12.27 -7.52
CA ILE A 18 -7.02 13.12 -6.44
C ILE A 18 -6.70 12.26 -5.21
N GLN A 19 -7.64 11.42 -4.78
CA GLN A 19 -7.51 10.54 -3.63
C GLN A 19 -6.36 9.54 -3.81
N GLY A 20 -6.29 8.91 -4.98
CA GLY A 20 -5.19 8.00 -5.33
C GLY A 20 -3.83 8.71 -5.33
N SER A 21 -3.75 9.94 -5.82
CA SER A 21 -2.52 10.73 -5.80
C SER A 21 -2.06 11.06 -4.39
N LEU A 22 -2.98 11.43 -3.49
CA LEU A 22 -2.68 11.66 -2.08
C LEU A 22 -2.15 10.40 -1.40
N MET A 23 -2.83 9.27 -1.62
CA MET A 23 -2.39 7.96 -1.11
C MET A 23 -1.01 7.59 -1.62
N PHE A 24 -0.74 7.79 -2.91
CA PHE A 24 0.54 7.49 -3.53
C PHE A 24 1.69 8.28 -2.89
N VAL A 25 1.49 9.57 -2.68
CA VAL A 25 2.45 10.45 -2.01
C VAL A 25 2.71 9.99 -0.57
N ALA A 26 1.66 9.68 0.19
CA ALA A 26 1.78 9.20 1.56
C ALA A 26 2.55 7.88 1.64
N LEU A 27 2.23 6.92 0.76
CA LEU A 27 2.90 5.62 0.69
C LEU A 27 4.39 5.72 0.32
N LEU A 28 4.81 6.76 -0.39
CA LEU A 28 6.22 6.98 -0.72
C LEU A 28 6.97 7.74 0.38
N ILE A 29 6.38 8.78 0.94
CA ILE A 29 7.04 9.62 1.94
C ILE A 29 7.35 8.83 3.21
N VAL A 30 6.41 8.02 3.70
CA VAL A 30 6.56 7.30 4.97
C VAL A 30 7.74 6.33 4.97
N PRO A 31 7.89 5.38 4.03
CA PRO A 31 9.04 4.47 4.03
C PRO A 31 10.37 5.18 3.75
N ILE A 32 10.37 6.26 2.96
CA ILE A 32 11.58 7.05 2.72
C ILE A 32 12.05 7.70 4.02
N THR A 33 11.14 8.33 4.77
CA THR A 33 11.47 8.94 6.07
C THR A 33 11.91 7.91 7.10
N MET A 34 11.23 6.76 7.18
CA MET A 34 11.67 5.66 8.04
C MET A 34 13.09 5.20 7.69
N PHE A 35 13.38 5.01 6.41
CA PHE A 35 14.70 4.57 5.97
C PHE A 35 15.81 5.58 6.34
N ILE A 36 15.54 6.88 6.19
CA ILE A 36 16.49 7.95 6.59
C ILE A 36 16.70 7.93 8.10
N MET A 37 15.67 7.70 8.90
CA MET A 37 15.75 7.67 10.36
C MET A 37 16.42 6.41 10.91
N LEU A 38 16.22 5.27 10.26
CA LEU A 38 16.81 3.98 10.65
C LEU A 38 18.29 3.87 10.26
N GLY A 39 18.79 4.70 9.32
CA GLY A 39 20.17 4.69 8.89
C GLY A 39 20.52 3.61 7.87
N ASN A 40 21.55 2.82 8.14
CA ASN A 40 22.08 1.86 7.17
C ASN A 40 21.32 0.53 7.17
N TRP A 41 21.28 -0.12 6.00
CA TRP A 41 20.66 -1.44 5.83
C TRP A 41 21.19 -2.51 6.79
N ASN A 42 22.48 -2.42 7.16
CA ASN A 42 23.06 -3.37 8.13
C ASN A 42 22.42 -3.23 9.53
N GLU A 43 22.14 -2.01 9.97
CA GLU A 43 21.44 -1.76 11.24
C GLU A 43 20.01 -2.26 11.18
N ILE A 44 19.32 -1.99 10.08
CA ILE A 44 17.95 -2.48 9.84
C ILE A 44 17.92 -4.02 9.89
N SER A 45 18.88 -4.68 9.25
CA SER A 45 18.92 -6.15 9.23
C SER A 45 19.18 -6.78 10.61
N THR A 46 19.98 -6.12 11.46
CA THR A 46 20.19 -6.56 12.85
C THR A 46 18.92 -6.42 13.69
N LEU A 47 18.21 -5.30 13.57
CA LEU A 47 16.93 -5.08 14.24
C LEU A 47 15.85 -6.08 13.79
N LEU A 48 15.90 -6.53 12.55
CA LEU A 48 14.98 -7.52 12.00
C LEU A 48 15.36 -8.96 12.36
N ALA A 49 16.61 -9.23 12.76
CA ALA A 49 17.03 -10.57 13.18
C ALA A 49 16.22 -11.08 14.37
N ASP A 50 15.81 -10.20 15.27
CA ASP A 50 14.96 -10.52 16.41
C ASP A 50 13.50 -10.85 16.02
N ALA A 51 13.08 -10.48 14.83
CA ALA A 51 11.73 -10.79 14.33
C ALA A 51 11.56 -12.25 13.90
N GLY A 52 12.67 -13.01 13.80
CA GLY A 52 12.71 -14.42 13.45
C GLY A 52 13.50 -14.74 12.19
N PRO A 53 14.05 -15.95 12.05
CA PRO A 53 14.96 -16.34 10.99
C PRO A 53 14.29 -16.39 9.58
N THR A 54 12.96 -16.38 9.55
CA THR A 54 12.18 -16.45 8.29
C THR A 54 11.62 -15.11 7.84
N TYR A 55 11.73 -14.07 8.66
CA TYR A 55 11.06 -12.79 8.42
C TYR A 55 11.45 -12.14 7.07
N LEU A 56 12.72 -12.17 6.72
CA LEU A 56 13.23 -11.65 5.44
C LEU A 56 13.28 -12.69 4.33
N LYS A 57 12.90 -13.96 4.60
CA LYS A 57 12.86 -14.96 3.54
C LYS A 57 11.65 -14.73 2.64
N PHE A 58 11.88 -14.70 1.34
CA PHE A 58 10.84 -14.51 0.34
C PHE A 58 9.72 -15.57 0.40
N SER A 59 10.05 -16.78 0.89
CA SER A 59 9.06 -17.85 1.09
C SER A 59 8.19 -17.70 2.34
N GLY A 60 8.57 -16.85 3.30
CA GLY A 60 7.89 -16.70 4.60
C GLY A 60 7.88 -17.96 5.46
N SER A 61 8.59 -19.01 5.06
CA SER A 61 8.58 -20.33 5.69
C SER A 61 9.98 -20.94 5.73
N GLU A 62 10.26 -21.74 6.76
CA GLU A 62 11.51 -22.49 6.85
C GLU A 62 11.60 -23.63 5.81
N THR A 63 10.46 -24.19 5.43
CA THR A 63 10.33 -25.30 4.48
C THR A 63 10.32 -24.87 3.02
N GLY A 64 10.43 -23.57 2.74
CA GLY A 64 10.42 -23.04 1.37
C GLY A 64 9.02 -22.82 0.78
N PHE A 65 8.93 -22.77 -0.54
CA PHE A 65 7.68 -22.52 -1.22
C PHE A 65 6.72 -23.71 -1.15
N ASN A 66 5.51 -23.48 -0.65
CA ASN A 66 4.43 -24.44 -0.75
C ASN A 66 3.59 -24.14 -2.01
N LEU A 67 3.56 -25.10 -2.94
CA LEU A 67 2.83 -24.98 -4.22
C LEU A 67 1.34 -24.64 -3.99
N LYS A 68 0.73 -25.19 -2.92
CA LYS A 68 -0.66 -24.92 -2.56
C LYS A 68 -0.87 -23.46 -2.17
N SER A 69 0.05 -22.86 -1.41
CA SER A 69 0.00 -21.43 -1.04
C SER A 69 0.19 -20.53 -2.25
N ILE A 70 1.11 -20.88 -3.14
CA ILE A 70 1.32 -20.13 -4.39
C ILE A 70 0.06 -20.17 -5.26
N ALA A 71 -0.52 -21.36 -5.46
CA ALA A 71 -1.74 -21.52 -6.23
C ALA A 71 -2.92 -20.75 -5.61
N SER A 72 -3.06 -20.77 -4.29
CA SER A 72 -4.10 -20.02 -3.58
C SER A 72 -3.95 -18.51 -3.76
N ASN A 73 -2.73 -17.98 -3.63
CA ASN A 73 -2.46 -16.55 -3.81
C ASN A 73 -2.67 -16.09 -5.26
N LEU A 74 -2.29 -16.92 -6.25
CA LEU A 74 -2.53 -16.65 -7.66
C LEU A 74 -4.01 -16.71 -8.02
N ALA A 75 -4.76 -17.65 -7.43
CA ALA A 75 -6.21 -17.78 -7.66
C ALA A 75 -6.98 -16.53 -7.23
N TRP A 76 -6.51 -15.83 -6.19
CA TRP A 76 -7.10 -14.57 -5.75
C TRP A 76 -7.01 -13.49 -6.85
N GLY A 77 -5.89 -13.42 -7.56
CA GLY A 77 -5.71 -12.51 -8.70
C GLY A 77 -6.67 -12.76 -9.86
N LEU A 78 -7.09 -14.01 -10.09
CA LEU A 78 -8.05 -14.35 -11.14
C LEU A 78 -9.45 -13.75 -10.89
N GLY A 79 -9.84 -13.58 -9.63
CA GLY A 79 -11.12 -12.97 -9.26
C GLY A 79 -11.25 -11.50 -9.67
N TYR A 80 -10.13 -10.79 -9.79
CA TYR A 80 -10.11 -9.38 -10.18
C TYR A 80 -10.65 -9.13 -11.59
N PHE A 81 -10.51 -10.07 -12.51
CA PHE A 81 -11.00 -9.92 -13.88
C PHE A 81 -12.53 -9.81 -13.97
N GLY A 82 -13.24 -10.35 -12.98
CA GLY A 82 -14.72 -10.30 -12.94
C GLY A 82 -15.29 -9.15 -12.10
N MET A 83 -14.46 -8.32 -11.49
CA MET A 83 -14.93 -7.23 -10.62
C MET A 83 -15.64 -6.13 -11.43
N PRO A 84 -16.91 -5.78 -11.10
CA PRO A 84 -17.70 -4.82 -11.88
C PRO A 84 -17.02 -3.45 -12.04
N HIS A 85 -16.39 -2.92 -10.99
CA HIS A 85 -15.70 -1.64 -11.02
C HIS A 85 -14.51 -1.62 -11.98
N ILE A 86 -13.85 -2.75 -12.20
CA ILE A 86 -12.76 -2.88 -13.19
C ILE A 86 -13.35 -2.95 -14.60
N VAL A 87 -14.39 -3.75 -14.79
CA VAL A 87 -15.04 -3.92 -16.10
C VAL A 87 -15.60 -2.58 -16.60
N VAL A 88 -16.27 -1.81 -15.74
CA VAL A 88 -16.82 -0.48 -16.10
C VAL A 88 -15.70 0.47 -16.56
N ARG A 89 -14.54 0.46 -15.92
CA ARG A 89 -13.40 1.29 -16.34
C ARG A 89 -12.87 0.91 -17.72
N PHE A 90 -12.83 -0.38 -18.06
CA PHE A 90 -12.48 -0.83 -19.40
C PHE A 90 -13.52 -0.41 -20.45
N MET A 91 -14.80 -0.49 -20.12
CA MET A 91 -15.89 -0.08 -21.01
C MET A 91 -15.90 1.42 -21.29
N ALA A 92 -15.41 2.25 -20.36
CA ALA A 92 -15.35 3.69 -20.49
C ALA A 92 -14.18 4.18 -21.36
N ILE A 93 -13.26 3.33 -21.78
CA ILE A 93 -12.11 3.69 -22.61
C ILE A 93 -12.57 3.99 -24.04
N LYS A 94 -12.23 5.19 -24.51
CA LYS A 94 -12.68 5.71 -25.81
C LYS A 94 -12.00 5.05 -27.00
N ASN A 95 -10.72 4.70 -26.88
CA ASN A 95 -9.92 4.13 -27.96
C ASN A 95 -9.05 2.96 -27.48
N PRO A 96 -8.86 1.89 -28.28
CA PRO A 96 -7.97 0.77 -27.95
C PRO A 96 -6.51 1.17 -27.70
N LYS A 97 -6.04 2.26 -28.32
CA LYS A 97 -4.67 2.79 -28.10
C LYS A 97 -4.48 3.32 -26.67
N GLU A 98 -5.51 3.96 -26.11
CA GLU A 98 -5.51 4.47 -24.73
C GLU A 98 -5.48 3.34 -23.70
N LEU A 99 -6.05 2.18 -24.04
CA LEU A 99 -5.99 0.98 -23.21
C LEU A 99 -4.53 0.53 -22.95
N LYS A 100 -3.66 0.58 -23.96
CA LYS A 100 -2.25 0.22 -23.80
C LYS A 100 -1.53 1.18 -22.85
N GLN A 101 -1.79 2.47 -22.96
CA GLN A 101 -1.20 3.48 -22.07
C GLN A 101 -1.71 3.32 -20.63
N SER A 102 -3.02 3.19 -20.46
CA SER A 102 -3.64 2.97 -19.15
C SER A 102 -3.07 1.73 -18.46
N ARG A 103 -2.88 0.63 -19.19
CA ARG A 103 -2.27 -0.60 -18.66
C ARG A 103 -0.85 -0.38 -18.17
N ILE A 104 -0.02 0.33 -18.94
CA ILE A 104 1.36 0.61 -18.55
C ILE A 104 1.39 1.46 -17.28
N ILE A 105 0.61 2.55 -17.25
CA ILE A 105 0.51 3.44 -16.09
C ILE A 105 0.05 2.65 -14.86
N ALA A 106 -1.04 1.88 -14.98
CA ALA A 106 -1.56 1.08 -13.88
C ALA A 106 -0.55 0.03 -13.37
N THR A 107 0.18 -0.62 -14.28
CA THR A 107 1.19 -1.62 -13.89
C THR A 107 2.34 -0.97 -13.11
N ILE A 108 2.86 0.18 -13.57
CA ILE A 108 3.91 0.91 -12.87
C ILE A 108 3.40 1.40 -11.51
N TRP A 109 2.19 1.96 -11.47
CA TRP A 109 1.55 2.41 -10.25
C TRP A 109 1.45 1.29 -9.20
N VAL A 110 0.89 0.15 -9.59
CA VAL A 110 0.75 -1.02 -8.71
C VAL A 110 2.11 -1.54 -8.25
N ALA A 111 3.09 -1.64 -9.14
CA ALA A 111 4.44 -2.09 -8.77
C ALA A 111 5.08 -1.17 -7.71
N VAL A 112 4.97 0.14 -7.89
CA VAL A 112 5.53 1.12 -6.95
C VAL A 112 4.78 1.10 -5.61
N THR A 113 3.45 1.08 -5.62
CA THR A 113 2.65 1.08 -4.38
C THR A 113 2.82 -0.20 -3.59
N LEU A 114 2.87 -1.37 -4.24
CA LEU A 114 3.12 -2.64 -3.55
C LEU A 114 4.53 -2.69 -2.95
N THR A 115 5.54 -2.22 -3.68
CA THR A 115 6.90 -2.13 -3.16
C THR A 115 6.96 -1.22 -1.94
N ALA A 116 6.33 -0.05 -2.00
CA ALA A 116 6.26 0.88 -0.88
C ALA A 116 5.55 0.26 0.33
N ALA A 117 4.43 -0.44 0.13
CA ALA A 117 3.70 -1.12 1.19
C ALA A 117 4.53 -2.22 1.87
N ILE A 118 5.26 -3.02 1.09
CA ILE A 118 6.18 -4.04 1.62
C ILE A 118 7.30 -3.36 2.44
N MET A 119 7.87 -2.28 1.93
CA MET A 119 8.89 -1.52 2.66
C MET A 119 8.37 -0.93 3.97
N ILE A 120 7.13 -0.44 4.01
CA ILE A 120 6.49 0.02 5.24
C ILE A 120 6.40 -1.11 6.27
N GLY A 121 6.03 -2.32 5.87
CA GLY A 121 5.98 -3.46 6.78
C GLY A 121 7.36 -3.83 7.33
N ILE A 122 8.37 -3.92 6.48
CA ILE A 122 9.74 -4.28 6.86
C ILE A 122 10.36 -3.19 7.74
N LEU A 123 10.37 -1.94 7.27
CA LEU A 123 10.96 -0.82 7.99
C LEU A 123 10.17 -0.49 9.27
N GLY A 124 8.84 -0.62 9.24
CA GLY A 124 8.00 -0.40 10.39
C GLY A 124 8.32 -1.36 11.54
N ARG A 125 8.59 -2.64 11.26
CA ARG A 125 9.03 -3.60 12.26
C ARG A 125 10.38 -3.21 12.88
N ALA A 126 11.35 -2.82 12.06
CA ALA A 126 12.65 -2.34 12.53
C ALA A 126 12.50 -1.05 13.36
N PHE A 127 11.62 -0.15 12.93
CA PHE A 127 11.33 1.11 13.60
C PHE A 127 10.74 0.90 15.00
N VAL A 128 9.77 0.00 15.14
CA VAL A 128 9.20 -0.39 16.44
C VAL A 128 10.27 -0.96 17.35
N ALA A 129 11.15 -1.81 16.84
CA ALA A 129 12.23 -2.41 17.61
C ALA A 129 13.25 -1.35 18.07
N GLN A 130 13.64 -0.42 17.21
CA GLN A 130 14.62 0.61 17.52
C GLN A 130 14.13 1.64 18.54
N TYR A 131 12.88 2.08 18.40
CA TYR A 131 12.30 3.13 19.26
C TYR A 131 11.51 2.58 20.45
N GLY A 132 11.49 1.26 20.64
CA GLY A 132 10.83 0.62 21.78
C GLY A 132 9.33 0.92 21.88
N LEU A 133 8.66 1.09 20.73
CA LEU A 133 7.24 1.39 20.72
C LEU A 133 6.43 0.19 21.20
N ASN A 134 5.49 0.43 22.12
CA ASN A 134 4.54 -0.58 22.56
C ASN A 134 3.56 -0.90 21.43
N PHE A 135 3.91 -1.90 20.64
CA PHE A 135 3.16 -2.33 19.49
C PHE A 135 2.79 -3.80 19.59
N SER A 136 1.50 -4.09 19.63
CA SER A 136 1.01 -5.46 19.65
C SER A 136 1.06 -6.07 18.25
N ASN A 137 1.49 -7.32 18.12
CA ASN A 137 1.42 -8.05 16.86
C ASN A 137 -0.03 -8.21 16.34
N ALA A 138 -1.03 -8.07 17.21
CA ALA A 138 -2.43 -8.05 16.83
C ALA A 138 -2.82 -6.81 16.02
N ASP A 139 -2.05 -5.69 16.17
CA ASP A 139 -2.32 -4.42 15.51
C ASP A 139 -1.35 -4.17 14.34
N ALA A 140 -0.74 -5.24 13.79
CA ALA A 140 0.28 -5.13 12.74
C ALA A 140 -0.17 -4.29 11.53
N GLU A 141 -1.47 -4.29 11.22
CA GLU A 141 -2.06 -3.50 10.14
C GLU A 141 -2.02 -1.99 10.43
N SER A 142 -1.98 -1.58 11.69
CA SER A 142 -1.94 -0.17 12.10
C SER A 142 -0.55 0.46 12.11
N ILE A 143 0.51 -0.30 11.76
CA ILE A 143 1.90 0.16 11.81
C ILE A 143 2.10 1.48 11.04
N PHE A 144 1.43 1.65 9.92
CA PHE A 144 1.51 2.84 9.10
C PHE A 144 1.01 4.09 9.86
N LEU A 145 -0.10 3.95 10.59
CA LEU A 145 -0.69 5.02 11.38
C LEU A 145 0.20 5.41 12.57
N VAL A 146 0.72 4.40 13.28
CA VAL A 146 1.61 4.59 14.43
C VAL A 146 2.90 5.31 14.02
N VAL A 147 3.48 4.92 12.90
CA VAL A 147 4.69 5.53 12.36
C VAL A 147 4.46 6.99 11.94
N ILE A 148 3.32 7.28 11.30
CA ILE A 148 2.96 8.65 10.92
C ILE A 148 2.83 9.54 12.17
N ASP A 149 2.14 9.07 13.18
CA ASP A 149 1.93 9.84 14.42
C ASP A 149 3.25 10.11 15.16
N TYR A 150 4.18 9.17 15.11
CA TYR A 150 5.48 9.29 15.77
C TYR A 150 6.47 10.20 15.03
N ILE A 151 6.53 10.10 13.70
CA ILE A 151 7.55 10.79 12.88
C ILE A 151 7.17 12.22 12.55
N PHE A 152 5.90 12.46 12.22
CA PHE A 152 5.50 13.72 11.60
C PHE A 152 4.83 14.68 12.59
N PRO A 153 5.07 16.00 12.46
CA PRO A 153 4.30 17.01 13.17
C PRO A 153 2.80 16.88 12.87
N SER A 154 1.96 17.24 13.84
CA SER A 154 0.50 17.04 13.80
C SER A 154 -0.19 17.49 12.50
N ALA A 155 0.27 18.59 11.88
CA ALA A 155 -0.28 19.09 10.63
C ALA A 155 0.01 18.14 9.44
N ILE A 156 1.25 17.63 9.35
CA ILE A 156 1.65 16.69 8.30
C ILE A 156 1.03 15.31 8.58
N ALA A 157 1.06 14.87 9.83
CA ALA A 157 0.42 13.63 10.24
C ALA A 157 -1.07 13.62 9.87
N GLY A 158 -1.80 14.70 10.17
CA GLY A 158 -3.20 14.86 9.79
C GLY A 158 -3.43 14.77 8.27
N PHE A 159 -2.54 15.36 7.46
CA PHE A 159 -2.61 15.26 6.00
C PHE A 159 -2.39 13.82 5.50
N LEU A 160 -1.39 13.12 6.05
CA LEU A 160 -1.10 11.72 5.70
C LEU A 160 -2.22 10.78 6.15
N LEU A 161 -2.80 11.00 7.31
CA LEU A 161 -3.98 10.25 7.79
C LEU A 161 -5.21 10.51 6.91
N ALA A 162 -5.40 11.75 6.44
CA ALA A 162 -6.44 12.06 5.47
C ALA A 162 -6.25 11.30 4.14
N ALA A 163 -5.00 11.03 3.73
CA ALA A 163 -4.73 10.19 2.56
C ALA A 163 -5.19 8.73 2.76
N VAL A 164 -5.07 8.18 3.98
CA VAL A 164 -5.60 6.84 4.32
C VAL A 164 -7.12 6.82 4.23
N LEU A 165 -7.78 7.83 4.79
CA LEU A 165 -9.24 7.96 4.68
C LEU A 165 -9.69 8.13 3.23
N SER A 166 -8.93 8.88 2.43
CA SER A 166 -9.18 9.05 1.00
C SER A 166 -9.11 7.71 0.25
N ALA A 167 -8.17 6.84 0.60
CA ALA A 167 -8.06 5.50 -0.01
C ALA A 167 -9.29 4.65 0.29
N THR A 168 -9.79 4.68 1.53
CA THR A 168 -11.02 3.94 1.90
C THR A 168 -12.26 4.50 1.20
N MET A 169 -12.35 5.83 1.05
CA MET A 169 -13.46 6.48 0.35
C MET A 169 -13.47 6.13 -1.14
N SER A 170 -12.32 6.15 -1.81
CA SER A 170 -12.20 5.75 -3.22
C SER A 170 -12.59 4.28 -3.47
N THR A 171 -12.45 3.43 -2.45
CA THR A 171 -12.87 2.03 -2.55
C THR A 171 -14.38 1.84 -2.34
N ALA A 172 -15.01 2.79 -1.62
CA ALA A 172 -16.45 2.75 -1.31
C ALA A 172 -17.35 3.37 -2.39
N ASP A 173 -16.77 4.12 -3.34
CA ASP A 173 -17.45 4.75 -4.48
C ASP A 173 -17.54 3.82 -5.69
#